data_8a9b1075a4e0b2c79e2c3666c6267164
#
_entry.id   8a9b1075a4e0b2c79e2c3666c6267164
#
_cell.length_a   1.000
_cell.length_b   1.000
_cell.length_c   1.000
_cell.angle_alpha   90.00
_cell.angle_beta   90.00
_cell.angle_gamma   90.00
#
_symmetry.space_group_name_H-M   'P 1'
#
loop_
_entity.id
_entity.type
_entity.pdbx_description
1 polymer ?
#
loop_
_entity_poly.entity_id
_entity_poly.type
_entity_poly.pdbx_seq_one_letter_code
_entity_poly.pdbx_strand_id
1 'polypeptide(L)'
;MYPKRFTFDARLIERARVVTLLSSDLNVLCDENRAELPGLAHFLEQGFKARDAEGKLLLPNLSALANRTVGIFSDYGGEDSASRFFTYSFLVCAFGSLDPFKQQMATLRDKSGIGRKEIAFKDFRWGPLRRMLPAYLRLCDSYISGLLFTLVVDKTIPSLFGPGDAETTRRMTDALEETGYGSVAPRVGEKLFRILHCIAFLVALLGQPGQKIFWMTDHDAIGETPEQHRKLLGILNRVLPLYTNKPFSFLGGARPFTPRAFEYLDLLSLADIAAGTIAQTLTSIDTLGEENAQIKDGGDHVLRWLCHNSITLKKFVMTVKRLPNGEVGCGPIDFEARTPIADELFIPTQLVR
;
A
#
# COMPACT_ATOMS: atom_id res chain seq x y z
N MET A 1 -18.11 -32.52 -12.86
CA MET A 1 -18.41 -31.69 -14.06
C MET A 1 -17.51 -30.46 -13.96
N TYR A 2 -16.42 -30.39 -14.73
CA TYR A 2 -15.53 -29.22 -14.71
C TYR A 2 -16.20 -28.05 -15.39
N PRO A 3 -16.14 -26.82 -14.86
CA PRO A 3 -16.71 -25.67 -15.52
C PRO A 3 -16.02 -25.46 -16.87
N LYS A 4 -16.81 -25.19 -17.91
CA LYS A 4 -16.31 -24.87 -19.25
C LYS A 4 -15.31 -23.69 -19.12
N ARG A 5 -14.09 -23.87 -19.64
CA ARG A 5 -13.13 -22.78 -19.81
C ARG A 5 -13.76 -21.74 -20.72
N PHE A 6 -14.06 -20.55 -20.19
CA PHE A 6 -14.44 -19.42 -21.02
C PHE A 6 -13.17 -18.83 -21.64
N THR A 7 -13.04 -18.91 -22.96
CA THR A 7 -12.05 -18.14 -23.70
C THR A 7 -12.62 -16.75 -23.93
N PHE A 8 -12.02 -15.73 -23.31
CA PHE A 8 -12.41 -14.35 -23.53
C PHE A 8 -11.84 -13.85 -24.86
N ASP A 9 -12.67 -13.13 -25.62
CA ASP A 9 -12.22 -12.39 -26.79
C ASP A 9 -11.18 -11.35 -26.36
N ALA A 10 -10.05 -11.28 -27.05
CA ALA A 10 -8.99 -10.30 -26.82
C ALA A 10 -9.53 -8.85 -26.81
N ARG A 11 -10.58 -8.55 -27.58
CA ARG A 11 -11.27 -7.27 -27.60
C ARG A 11 -12.02 -6.98 -26.29
N LEU A 12 -12.56 -8.01 -25.63
CA LEU A 12 -13.25 -7.86 -24.34
C LEU A 12 -12.24 -7.58 -23.23
N ILE A 13 -11.09 -8.27 -23.27
CA ILE A 13 -9.97 -8.04 -22.34
C ILE A 13 -9.45 -6.61 -22.49
N GLU A 14 -9.24 -6.16 -23.73
CA GLU A 14 -8.75 -4.81 -24.01
C GLU A 14 -9.76 -3.74 -23.55
N ARG A 15 -11.05 -3.93 -23.81
CA ARG A 15 -12.10 -3.03 -23.29
C ARG A 15 -12.16 -3.01 -21.76
N ALA A 16 -12.00 -4.17 -21.12
CA ALA A 16 -11.92 -4.23 -19.66
C ALA A 16 -10.69 -3.47 -19.12
N ARG A 17 -9.53 -3.58 -19.79
CA ARG A 17 -8.33 -2.80 -19.46
C ARG A 17 -8.56 -1.30 -19.56
N VAL A 18 -9.15 -0.83 -20.66
CA VAL A 18 -9.44 0.61 -20.86
C VAL A 18 -10.34 1.18 -19.77
N VAL A 19 -11.29 0.40 -19.25
CA VAL A 19 -12.20 0.86 -18.18
C VAL A 19 -11.55 0.77 -16.80
N THR A 20 -10.68 -0.22 -16.57
CA THR A 20 -10.13 -0.51 -15.24
C THR A 20 -8.74 0.06 -14.99
N LEU A 21 -8.02 0.44 -16.05
CA LEU A 21 -6.69 1.04 -15.95
C LEU A 21 -6.75 2.54 -16.17
N LEU A 22 -5.95 3.25 -15.41
CA LEU A 22 -5.72 4.68 -15.55
C LEU A 22 -4.46 4.87 -16.40
N SER A 23 -4.59 5.64 -17.49
CA SER A 23 -3.43 6.25 -18.15
C SER A 23 -3.12 7.54 -17.40
N SER A 24 -2.09 7.53 -16.56
CA SER A 24 -1.70 8.69 -15.75
C SER A 24 -0.46 9.35 -16.32
N ASP A 25 -0.44 10.67 -16.25
CA ASP A 25 0.82 11.40 -16.32
C ASP A 25 1.63 11.07 -15.05
N LEU A 26 2.82 10.50 -15.24
CA LEU A 26 3.72 10.14 -14.15
C LEU A 26 4.57 11.35 -13.71
N ASN A 27 4.44 12.51 -14.31
CA ASN A 27 4.96 13.78 -13.79
C ASN A 27 4.03 14.29 -12.68
N VAL A 28 4.02 13.56 -11.55
CA VAL A 28 3.13 13.86 -10.43
C VAL A 28 3.57 15.13 -9.71
N LEU A 29 4.89 15.38 -9.66
CA LEU A 29 5.45 16.52 -8.95
C LEU A 29 5.28 17.80 -9.80
N CYS A 30 4.47 18.73 -9.30
CA CYS A 30 4.29 20.04 -9.93
C CYS A 30 5.62 20.79 -10.03
N ASP A 31 5.95 21.35 -11.18
CA ASP A 31 7.21 22.06 -11.39
C ASP A 31 7.38 23.25 -10.44
N GLU A 32 6.30 23.94 -10.09
CA GLU A 32 6.29 25.08 -9.18
C GLU A 32 6.80 24.73 -7.77
N ASN A 33 6.48 23.52 -7.28
CA ASN A 33 6.85 23.06 -5.94
C ASN A 33 8.00 22.03 -5.95
N ARG A 34 8.48 21.65 -7.13
CA ARG A 34 9.41 20.51 -7.27
C ARG A 34 10.68 20.66 -6.44
N ALA A 35 11.24 21.88 -6.37
CA ALA A 35 12.47 22.15 -5.62
C ALA A 35 12.28 22.09 -4.09
N GLU A 36 11.05 22.28 -3.61
CA GLU A 36 10.71 22.29 -2.18
C GLU A 36 10.34 20.89 -1.68
N LEU A 37 10.07 19.95 -2.60
CA LEU A 37 9.70 18.59 -2.24
C LEU A 37 10.90 17.79 -1.73
N PRO A 38 10.70 16.91 -0.73
CA PRO A 38 11.77 16.10 -0.18
C PRO A 38 12.27 15.06 -1.20
N GLY A 39 13.47 14.53 -0.96
CA GLY A 39 14.07 13.47 -1.77
C GLY A 39 13.17 12.24 -1.94
N LEU A 40 12.37 11.90 -0.92
CA LEU A 40 11.37 10.84 -1.02
C LEU A 40 10.38 11.04 -2.17
N ALA A 41 9.90 12.27 -2.39
CA ALA A 41 8.97 12.57 -3.48
C ALA A 41 9.58 12.26 -4.86
N HIS A 42 10.83 12.64 -5.04
CA HIS A 42 11.58 12.37 -6.27
C HIS A 42 11.84 10.87 -6.47
N PHE A 43 12.18 10.14 -5.40
CA PHE A 43 12.34 8.68 -5.48
C PHE A 43 11.04 7.98 -5.85
N LEU A 44 9.89 8.41 -5.29
CA LEU A 44 8.59 7.87 -5.66
C LEU A 44 8.32 8.07 -7.15
N GLU A 45 8.43 9.30 -7.64
CA GLU A 45 8.21 9.59 -9.07
C GLU A 45 9.15 8.78 -9.96
N GLN A 46 10.46 8.73 -9.62
CA GLN A 46 11.44 7.96 -10.36
C GLN A 46 11.14 6.46 -10.36
N GLY A 47 10.74 5.88 -9.22
CA GLY A 47 10.41 4.46 -9.12
C GLY A 47 9.19 4.07 -9.96
N PHE A 48 8.14 4.92 -9.99
CA PHE A 48 6.98 4.71 -10.84
C PHE A 48 7.33 4.85 -12.33
N LYS A 49 8.13 5.85 -12.71
CA LYS A 49 8.64 6.01 -14.09
C LYS A 49 9.52 4.83 -14.53
N ALA A 50 10.38 4.32 -13.65
CA ALA A 50 11.20 3.15 -13.94
C ALA A 50 10.33 1.92 -14.23
N ARG A 51 9.27 1.70 -13.41
CA ARG A 51 8.33 0.60 -13.61
C ARG A 51 7.53 0.72 -14.91
N ASP A 52 7.17 1.95 -15.29
CA ASP A 52 6.49 2.24 -16.56
C ASP A 52 7.39 1.99 -17.75
N ALA A 53 8.66 2.40 -17.68
CA ALA A 53 9.66 2.17 -18.71
C ALA A 53 9.92 0.68 -18.97
N GLU A 54 9.70 -0.19 -17.97
CA GLU A 54 9.71 -1.66 -18.12
C GLU A 54 8.42 -2.20 -18.78
N GLY A 55 7.41 -1.38 -19.02
CA GLY A 55 6.10 -1.79 -19.51
C GLY A 55 5.27 -2.60 -18.51
N LYS A 56 5.62 -2.55 -17.23
CA LYS A 56 5.02 -3.35 -16.15
C LYS A 56 4.16 -2.56 -15.19
N LEU A 57 4.10 -1.22 -15.31
CA LEU A 57 3.27 -0.39 -14.44
C LEU A 57 1.80 -0.52 -14.83
N LEU A 58 0.98 -0.89 -13.86
CA LEU A 58 -0.47 -0.96 -14.01
C LEU A 58 -1.11 -0.11 -12.91
N LEU A 59 -1.81 0.95 -13.29
CA LEU A 59 -2.51 1.84 -12.36
C LEU A 59 -4.02 1.63 -12.44
N PRO A 60 -4.71 1.42 -11.29
CA PRO A 60 -6.16 1.25 -11.28
C PRO A 60 -6.88 2.57 -11.52
N ASN A 61 -7.97 2.54 -12.28
CA ASN A 61 -8.87 3.68 -12.38
C ASN A 61 -9.82 3.71 -11.18
N LEU A 62 -9.49 4.50 -10.16
CA LEU A 62 -10.28 4.60 -8.93
C LEU A 62 -11.56 5.44 -9.09
N SER A 63 -11.80 6.05 -10.23
CA SER A 63 -13.07 6.74 -10.55
C SER A 63 -14.04 5.87 -11.35
N ALA A 64 -13.59 4.68 -11.78
CA ALA A 64 -14.47 3.75 -12.49
C ALA A 64 -15.74 3.46 -11.69
N LEU A 65 -16.81 3.13 -12.40
CA LEU A 65 -18.12 2.82 -11.82
C LEU A 65 -18.68 3.92 -10.89
N ALA A 66 -18.38 5.19 -11.22
CA ALA A 66 -18.81 6.37 -10.48
C ALA A 66 -18.37 6.38 -9.01
N ASN A 67 -17.27 5.72 -8.69
CA ASN A 67 -16.72 5.76 -7.34
C ASN A 67 -16.28 7.17 -6.95
N ARG A 68 -16.78 7.65 -5.80
CA ARG A 68 -16.57 9.02 -5.31
C ARG A 68 -15.61 9.10 -4.13
N THR A 69 -15.07 7.97 -3.67
CA THR A 69 -14.20 7.95 -2.48
C THR A 69 -13.01 7.06 -2.72
N VAL A 70 -11.82 7.61 -2.56
CA VAL A 70 -10.56 6.86 -2.49
C VAL A 70 -10.35 6.42 -1.05
N GLY A 71 -10.29 5.12 -0.83
CA GLY A 71 -9.92 4.54 0.46
C GLY A 71 -8.43 4.25 0.51
N ILE A 72 -7.77 4.60 1.62
CA ILE A 72 -6.37 4.33 1.88
C ILE A 72 -6.28 3.57 3.19
N PHE A 73 -5.62 2.42 3.17
CA PHE A 73 -5.35 1.59 4.34
C PHE A 73 -3.85 1.36 4.41
N SER A 74 -3.22 1.76 5.51
CA SER A 74 -1.76 1.73 5.60
C SER A 74 -1.27 1.06 6.87
N ASP A 75 -0.23 0.26 6.70
CA ASP A 75 0.45 -0.43 7.78
C ASP A 75 1.96 -0.48 7.52
N TYR A 76 2.75 -0.71 8.57
CA TYR A 76 4.18 -0.51 8.55
C TYR A 76 4.89 -1.67 9.22
N GLY A 77 5.97 -2.13 8.60
CA GLY A 77 6.76 -3.25 9.09
C GLY A 77 8.24 -2.91 9.26
N GLY A 78 8.95 -3.86 9.84
CA GLY A 78 10.40 -3.77 9.96
C GLY A 78 10.87 -2.82 11.07
N GLU A 79 10.07 -2.50 12.07
CA GLU A 79 10.47 -1.60 13.16
C GLU A 79 11.41 -2.25 14.19
N ASP A 80 11.39 -3.58 14.29
CA ASP A 80 12.31 -4.32 15.15
C ASP A 80 13.77 -4.16 14.72
N SER A 81 14.68 -4.35 15.67
CA SER A 81 16.13 -4.18 15.43
C SER A 81 16.71 -5.24 14.51
N ALA A 82 16.10 -6.41 14.39
CA ALA A 82 16.55 -7.51 13.56
C ALA A 82 16.20 -7.30 12.08
N SER A 83 15.21 -6.48 11.79
CA SER A 83 14.86 -6.15 10.41
C SER A 83 15.89 -5.20 9.79
N ARG A 84 16.29 -5.50 8.57
CA ARG A 84 17.20 -4.67 7.76
C ARG A 84 16.51 -3.48 7.10
N PHE A 85 15.21 -3.61 6.87
CA PHE A 85 14.42 -2.65 6.12
C PHE A 85 13.20 -2.17 6.91
N PHE A 86 12.81 -0.91 6.69
CA PHE A 86 11.45 -0.43 6.97
C PHE A 86 10.57 -0.70 5.77
N THR A 87 9.34 -1.10 6.01
CA THR A 87 8.33 -1.26 4.96
C THR A 87 7.10 -0.42 5.27
N TYR A 88 6.58 0.25 4.25
CA TYR A 88 5.39 1.08 4.32
C TYR A 88 4.43 0.59 3.25
N SER A 89 3.36 -0.08 3.64
CA SER A 89 2.37 -0.62 2.71
C SER A 89 1.09 0.19 2.71
N PHE A 90 0.57 0.45 1.53
CA PHE A 90 -0.61 1.26 1.29
C PHE A 90 -1.54 0.54 0.31
N LEU A 91 -2.71 0.15 0.77
CA LEU A 91 -3.80 -0.23 -0.11
C LEU A 91 -4.58 1.04 -0.46
N VAL A 92 -4.55 1.44 -1.73
CA VAL A 92 -5.33 2.56 -2.25
C VAL A 92 -6.42 2.02 -3.17
N CYS A 93 -7.69 2.19 -2.83
CA CYS A 93 -8.78 1.50 -3.51
C CYS A 93 -10.04 2.36 -3.71
N ALA A 94 -10.91 1.89 -4.60
CA ALA A 94 -12.24 2.44 -4.82
C ALA A 94 -13.16 2.05 -3.65
N PHE A 95 -13.31 2.96 -2.69
CA PHE A 95 -14.00 2.70 -1.42
C PHE A 95 -15.51 2.43 -1.55
N GLY A 96 -16.17 3.04 -2.55
CA GLY A 96 -17.60 2.88 -2.77
C GLY A 96 -18.02 1.53 -3.34
N SER A 97 -17.09 0.68 -3.77
CA SER A 97 -17.38 -0.61 -4.41
C SER A 97 -17.00 -1.82 -3.53
N LEU A 98 -16.82 -1.65 -2.24
CA LEU A 98 -16.31 -2.68 -1.33
C LEU A 98 -17.37 -3.63 -0.77
N ASP A 99 -18.67 -3.39 -0.98
CA ASP A 99 -19.72 -4.22 -0.40
C ASP A 99 -19.64 -5.71 -0.81
N PRO A 100 -19.34 -6.07 -2.08
CA PRO A 100 -19.14 -7.47 -2.44
C PRO A 100 -17.96 -8.11 -1.69
N PHE A 101 -16.85 -7.39 -1.52
CA PHE A 101 -15.72 -7.85 -0.73
C PHE A 101 -16.12 -8.15 0.72
N LYS A 102 -16.81 -7.21 1.38
CA LYS A 102 -17.27 -7.36 2.78
C LYS A 102 -18.17 -8.58 2.96
N GLN A 103 -19.12 -8.79 2.04
CA GLN A 103 -20.04 -9.94 2.08
C GLN A 103 -19.29 -11.28 1.96
N GLN A 104 -18.35 -11.35 1.02
CA GLN A 104 -17.54 -12.56 0.84
C GLN A 104 -16.58 -12.79 2.01
N MET A 105 -16.02 -11.73 2.59
CA MET A 105 -15.19 -11.83 3.79
C MET A 105 -15.97 -12.31 5.01
N ALA A 106 -17.18 -11.82 5.24
CA ALA A 106 -18.04 -12.33 6.31
C ALA A 106 -18.26 -13.85 6.18
N THR A 107 -18.60 -14.30 4.96
CA THR A 107 -18.76 -15.73 4.66
C THR A 107 -17.48 -16.54 4.87
N LEU A 108 -16.33 -15.98 4.46
CA LEU A 108 -15.03 -16.64 4.64
C LEU A 108 -14.65 -16.75 6.12
N ARG A 109 -14.89 -15.70 6.91
CA ARG A 109 -14.65 -15.68 8.35
C ARG A 109 -15.48 -16.73 9.09
N ASP A 110 -16.76 -16.84 8.76
CA ASP A 110 -17.66 -17.84 9.35
C ASP A 110 -17.19 -19.26 9.03
N LYS A 111 -16.90 -19.55 7.76
CA LYS A 111 -16.39 -20.87 7.32
C LYS A 111 -15.05 -21.25 7.93
N SER A 112 -14.19 -20.28 8.17
CA SER A 112 -12.84 -20.50 8.70
C SER A 112 -12.78 -20.53 10.22
N GLY A 113 -13.85 -20.13 10.90
CA GLY A 113 -13.94 -20.09 12.35
C GLY A 113 -13.01 -19.05 13.01
N ILE A 114 -12.52 -18.06 12.25
CA ILE A 114 -11.64 -17.03 12.83
C ILE A 114 -12.42 -15.89 13.53
N GLY A 115 -13.75 -15.84 13.32
CA GLY A 115 -14.61 -14.85 13.95
C GLY A 115 -14.15 -13.42 13.67
N ARG A 116 -14.01 -12.64 14.74
CA ARG A 116 -13.55 -11.24 14.66
C ARG A 116 -12.03 -11.08 14.84
N LYS A 117 -11.25 -12.15 14.86
CA LYS A 117 -9.80 -12.04 14.99
C LYS A 117 -9.22 -11.32 13.77
N GLU A 118 -8.26 -10.43 14.00
CA GLU A 118 -7.50 -9.76 12.96
C GLU A 118 -6.72 -10.76 12.10
N ILE A 119 -6.59 -10.48 10.81
CA ILE A 119 -5.72 -11.19 9.89
C ILE A 119 -4.38 -10.44 9.92
N ALA A 120 -3.45 -10.89 10.78
CA ALA A 120 -2.19 -10.19 10.96
C ALA A 120 -0.98 -11.08 10.63
N PHE A 121 0.07 -10.46 10.07
CA PHE A 121 1.33 -11.14 9.76
C PHE A 121 1.93 -11.86 10.97
N LYS A 122 1.85 -11.27 12.15
CA LYS A 122 2.33 -11.87 13.41
C LYS A 122 1.66 -13.23 13.72
N ASP A 123 0.43 -13.42 13.25
CA ASP A 123 -0.42 -14.58 13.55
C ASP A 123 -0.36 -15.70 12.50
N PHE A 124 0.49 -15.63 11.49
CA PHE A 124 0.58 -16.63 10.41
C PHE A 124 0.85 -18.05 10.89
N ARG A 125 1.45 -18.25 12.07
CA ARG A 125 1.62 -19.57 12.70
C ARG A 125 0.31 -20.19 13.18
N TRP A 126 -0.75 -19.41 13.33
CA TRP A 126 -2.06 -19.93 13.73
C TRP A 126 -2.73 -20.66 12.56
N GLY A 127 -2.97 -21.96 12.75
CA GLY A 127 -3.42 -22.86 11.68
C GLY A 127 -4.70 -22.44 10.96
N PRO A 128 -5.77 -21.98 11.65
CA PRO A 128 -6.98 -21.49 10.97
C PRO A 128 -6.69 -20.31 10.03
N LEU A 129 -5.91 -19.33 10.47
CA LEU A 129 -5.53 -18.19 9.67
C LEU A 129 -4.70 -18.62 8.45
N ARG A 130 -3.68 -19.46 8.64
CA ARG A 130 -2.84 -19.94 7.55
C ARG A 130 -3.65 -20.67 6.46
N ARG A 131 -4.61 -21.51 6.86
CA ARG A 131 -5.48 -22.21 5.90
C ARG A 131 -6.43 -21.28 5.15
N MET A 132 -6.86 -20.21 5.79
CA MET A 132 -7.76 -19.22 5.19
C MET A 132 -7.03 -18.26 4.24
N LEU A 133 -5.74 -18.00 4.47
CA LEU A 133 -4.97 -16.97 3.79
C LEU A 133 -5.05 -17.02 2.25
N PRO A 134 -4.92 -18.18 1.56
CA PRO A 134 -5.07 -18.24 0.11
C PRO A 134 -6.45 -17.80 -0.39
N ALA A 135 -7.52 -18.13 0.37
CA ALA A 135 -8.88 -17.70 0.01
C ALA A 135 -9.06 -16.19 0.24
N TYR A 136 -8.53 -15.65 1.33
CA TYR A 136 -8.53 -14.21 1.58
C TYR A 136 -7.82 -13.43 0.47
N LEU A 137 -6.61 -13.83 0.07
CA LEU A 137 -5.86 -13.17 -1.00
C LEU A 137 -6.61 -13.21 -2.34
N ARG A 138 -7.27 -14.34 -2.66
CA ARG A 138 -8.14 -14.42 -3.84
C ARG A 138 -9.33 -13.47 -3.78
N LEU A 139 -9.96 -13.31 -2.61
CA LEU A 139 -11.04 -12.33 -2.45
C LEU A 139 -10.54 -10.90 -2.67
N CYS A 140 -9.35 -10.58 -2.16
CA CYS A 140 -8.72 -9.27 -2.43
C CYS A 140 -8.52 -9.04 -3.93
N ASP A 141 -7.96 -10.03 -4.64
CA ASP A 141 -7.76 -9.97 -6.08
C ASP A 141 -9.06 -9.91 -6.89
N SER A 142 -10.16 -10.43 -6.37
CA SER A 142 -11.43 -10.51 -7.10
C SER A 142 -12.31 -9.29 -6.89
N TYR A 143 -12.24 -8.65 -5.73
CA TYR A 143 -13.26 -7.67 -5.31
C TYR A 143 -12.70 -6.29 -4.94
N ILE A 144 -11.37 -6.13 -4.82
CA ILE A 144 -10.78 -4.84 -4.50
C ILE A 144 -10.23 -4.20 -5.77
N SER A 145 -10.90 -3.15 -6.25
CA SER A 145 -10.32 -2.31 -7.31
C SER A 145 -9.35 -1.32 -6.71
N GLY A 146 -8.05 -1.54 -6.92
CA GLY A 146 -7.04 -0.73 -6.23
C GLY A 146 -5.59 -1.05 -6.59
N LEU A 147 -4.70 -0.37 -5.88
CA LEU A 147 -3.25 -0.58 -5.87
C LEU A 147 -2.79 -0.90 -4.45
N LEU A 148 -2.12 -2.01 -4.26
CA LEU A 148 -1.30 -2.28 -3.09
C LEU A 148 0.13 -1.85 -3.41
N PHE A 149 0.54 -0.74 -2.84
CA PHE A 149 1.89 -0.19 -2.99
C PHE A 149 2.69 -0.43 -1.71
N THR A 150 3.92 -0.92 -1.84
CA THR A 150 4.83 -1.05 -0.69
C THR A 150 6.16 -0.37 -0.99
N LEU A 151 6.52 0.60 -0.16
CA LEU A 151 7.84 1.22 -0.13
C LEU A 151 8.72 0.49 0.87
N VAL A 152 9.89 0.04 0.40
CA VAL A 152 10.94 -0.58 1.22
C VAL A 152 12.08 0.42 1.37
N VAL A 153 12.47 0.73 2.60
CA VAL A 153 13.55 1.68 2.89
C VAL A 153 14.66 1.01 3.69
N ASP A 154 15.87 1.07 3.16
CA ASP A 154 17.08 0.61 3.84
C ASP A 154 17.32 1.42 5.12
N LYS A 155 17.46 0.76 6.26
CA LYS A 155 17.67 1.41 7.57
C LYS A 155 18.99 2.14 7.70
N THR A 156 19.95 1.91 6.80
CA THR A 156 21.21 2.69 6.76
C THR A 156 21.03 4.10 6.21
N ILE A 157 19.86 4.41 5.63
CA ILE A 157 19.53 5.75 5.18
C ILE A 157 18.95 6.53 6.36
N PRO A 158 19.67 7.54 6.87
CA PRO A 158 19.24 8.25 8.08
C PRO A 158 17.97 9.07 7.87
N SER A 159 17.82 9.69 6.69
CA SER A 159 16.62 10.46 6.32
C SER A 159 16.39 10.44 4.81
N LEU A 160 15.12 10.57 4.42
CA LEU A 160 14.68 10.82 3.03
C LEU A 160 14.25 12.28 2.81
N PHE A 161 14.47 13.14 3.83
CA PHE A 161 14.05 14.55 3.84
C PHE A 161 15.24 15.53 3.88
N GLY A 162 16.46 14.99 3.86
CA GLY A 162 17.70 15.75 3.88
C GLY A 162 18.90 14.86 4.26
N PRO A 163 20.05 15.43 4.59
CA PRO A 163 21.26 14.69 4.94
C PRO A 163 21.10 13.76 6.16
N GLY A 164 20.06 13.92 6.96
CA GLY A 164 19.84 13.17 8.20
C GLY A 164 20.65 13.71 9.38
N ASP A 165 21.08 14.94 9.28
CA ASP A 165 21.81 15.66 10.32
C ASP A 165 20.87 16.33 11.35
N ALA A 166 21.44 17.05 12.30
CA ALA A 166 20.69 17.77 13.33
C ALA A 166 19.77 18.84 12.72
N GLU A 167 20.17 19.47 11.63
CA GLU A 167 19.37 20.49 10.94
C GLU A 167 18.14 19.87 10.26
N THR A 168 18.29 18.73 9.59
CA THR A 168 17.18 17.96 9.04
C THR A 168 16.17 17.59 10.12
N THR A 169 16.66 17.09 11.26
CA THR A 169 15.84 16.72 12.42
C THR A 169 15.10 17.91 12.98
N ARG A 170 15.79 19.06 13.15
CA ARG A 170 15.18 20.29 13.65
C ARG A 170 14.05 20.77 12.75
N ARG A 171 14.29 20.87 11.44
CA ARG A 171 13.26 21.28 10.47
C ARG A 171 12.02 20.39 10.49
N MET A 172 12.19 19.09 10.63
CA MET A 172 11.05 18.16 10.75
C MET A 172 10.29 18.38 12.07
N THR A 173 11.00 18.60 13.18
CA THR A 173 10.36 18.87 14.46
C THR A 173 9.60 20.18 14.43
N ASP A 174 10.21 21.26 13.95
CA ASP A 174 9.58 22.57 13.81
C ASP A 174 8.30 22.48 12.97
N ALA A 175 8.35 21.78 11.82
CA ALA A 175 7.19 21.56 10.96
C ALA A 175 6.05 20.81 11.68
N LEU A 176 6.36 19.83 12.52
CA LEU A 176 5.34 19.10 13.32
C LEU A 176 4.74 19.99 14.41
N GLU A 177 5.55 20.81 15.08
CA GLU A 177 5.09 21.76 16.08
C GLU A 177 4.18 22.85 15.47
N GLU A 178 4.55 23.39 14.31
CA GLU A 178 3.74 24.37 13.56
C GLU A 178 2.38 23.80 13.12
N THR A 179 2.29 22.48 12.90
CA THR A 179 1.00 21.83 12.62
C THR A 179 0.17 21.56 13.86
N GLY A 180 0.72 21.78 15.04
CA GLY A 180 0.10 21.47 16.32
C GLY A 180 0.09 19.96 16.65
N TYR A 181 0.87 19.16 15.93
CA TYR A 181 1.01 17.72 16.24
C TYR A 181 1.73 17.52 17.58
N GLY A 182 2.71 18.35 17.85
CA GLY A 182 3.53 18.33 19.05
C GLY A 182 4.92 17.71 18.79
N SER A 183 5.77 17.79 19.81
CA SER A 183 7.13 17.23 19.75
C SER A 183 7.08 15.70 19.81
N VAL A 184 7.81 15.05 18.93
CA VAL A 184 7.98 13.60 18.88
C VAL A 184 9.44 13.24 18.72
N ALA A 185 9.79 11.98 19.04
CA ALA A 185 11.12 11.47 18.75
C ALA A 185 11.43 11.58 17.24
N PRO A 186 12.67 11.94 16.85
CA PRO A 186 13.04 12.16 15.45
C PRO A 186 12.65 11.00 14.52
N ARG A 187 12.80 9.75 14.99
CA ARG A 187 12.41 8.55 14.25
C ARG A 187 10.90 8.47 13.98
N VAL A 188 10.09 8.92 14.92
CA VAL A 188 8.63 8.97 14.77
C VAL A 188 8.24 10.05 13.77
N GLY A 189 8.89 11.21 13.82
CA GLY A 189 8.72 12.29 12.85
C GLY A 189 9.08 11.86 11.44
N GLU A 190 10.24 11.23 11.26
CA GLU A 190 10.68 10.68 9.97
C GLU A 190 9.65 9.67 9.41
N LYS A 191 9.19 8.71 10.25
CA LYS A 191 8.16 7.74 9.88
C LYS A 191 6.88 8.45 9.42
N LEU A 192 6.43 9.42 10.20
CA LEU A 192 5.20 10.18 9.93
C LEU A 192 5.28 10.90 8.58
N PHE A 193 6.37 11.61 8.32
CA PHE A 193 6.55 12.30 7.04
C PHE A 193 6.65 11.33 5.86
N ARG A 194 7.34 10.18 6.00
CA ARG A 194 7.36 9.13 4.96
C ARG A 194 5.94 8.69 4.58
N ILE A 195 5.11 8.44 5.58
CA ILE A 195 3.72 8.00 5.38
C ILE A 195 2.91 9.08 4.67
N LEU A 196 2.95 10.32 5.18
CA LEU A 196 2.15 11.42 4.64
C LEU A 196 2.54 11.76 3.20
N HIS A 197 3.82 11.78 2.89
CA HIS A 197 4.31 12.05 1.53
C HIS A 197 4.00 10.89 0.56
N CYS A 198 4.08 9.64 1.00
CA CYS A 198 3.61 8.50 0.20
C CYS A 198 2.11 8.60 -0.12
N ILE A 199 1.29 8.90 0.88
CA ILE A 199 -0.17 9.06 0.69
C ILE A 199 -0.46 10.22 -0.25
N ALA A 200 0.17 11.37 -0.06
CA ALA A 200 -0.03 12.54 -0.90
C ALA A 200 0.35 12.25 -2.36
N PHE A 201 1.49 11.58 -2.59
CA PHE A 201 1.92 11.14 -3.91
C PHE A 201 0.89 10.18 -4.56
N LEU A 202 0.46 9.14 -3.84
CA LEU A 202 -0.49 8.15 -4.35
C LEU A 202 -1.87 8.77 -4.64
N VAL A 203 -2.32 9.72 -3.81
CA VAL A 203 -3.55 10.45 -4.04
C VAL A 203 -3.43 11.38 -5.25
N ALA A 204 -2.30 12.07 -5.40
CA ALA A 204 -2.03 12.92 -6.56
C ALA A 204 -2.01 12.10 -7.87
N LEU A 205 -1.41 10.90 -7.82
CA LEU A 205 -1.32 9.98 -8.96
C LEU A 205 -2.68 9.38 -9.34
N LEU A 206 -3.42 8.83 -8.37
CA LEU A 206 -4.59 7.97 -8.60
C LEU A 206 -5.93 8.69 -8.41
N GLY A 207 -5.97 9.72 -7.57
CA GLY A 207 -7.20 10.45 -7.25
C GLY A 207 -7.68 11.35 -8.37
N GLN A 208 -8.98 11.58 -8.43
CA GLN A 208 -9.62 12.46 -9.41
C GLN A 208 -10.29 13.65 -8.72
N PRO A 209 -10.40 14.82 -9.38
CA PRO A 209 -11.08 15.98 -8.83
C PRO A 209 -12.48 15.65 -8.31
N GLY A 210 -12.84 16.21 -7.15
CA GLY A 210 -14.15 16.04 -6.53
C GLY A 210 -14.32 14.76 -5.72
N GLN A 211 -13.38 13.81 -5.78
CA GLN A 211 -13.44 12.63 -4.92
C GLN A 211 -13.21 12.99 -3.44
N LYS A 212 -13.68 12.12 -2.56
CA LYS A 212 -13.39 12.13 -1.13
C LYS A 212 -12.19 11.23 -0.86
N ILE A 213 -11.44 11.55 0.18
CA ILE A 213 -10.34 10.73 0.66
C ILE A 213 -10.72 10.18 2.03
N PHE A 214 -10.63 8.88 2.20
CA PHE A 214 -10.76 8.18 3.47
C PHE A 214 -9.45 7.47 3.80
N TRP A 215 -8.88 7.74 4.97
CA TRP A 215 -7.64 7.10 5.42
C TRP A 215 -7.83 6.37 6.75
N MET A 216 -7.39 5.11 6.80
CA MET A 216 -7.24 4.32 8.01
C MET A 216 -5.79 3.83 8.08
N THR A 217 -5.12 4.09 9.19
CA THR A 217 -3.77 3.59 9.49
C THR A 217 -3.83 2.64 10.68
N ASP A 218 -2.81 1.79 10.82
CA ASP A 218 -2.70 0.96 12.01
C ASP A 218 -2.60 1.78 13.31
N HIS A 219 -2.89 1.12 14.43
CA HIS A 219 -2.88 1.71 15.75
C HIS A 219 -1.45 1.67 16.31
N ASP A 220 -0.65 2.63 15.89
CA ASP A 220 0.75 2.77 16.30
C ASP A 220 1.06 4.16 16.89
N ALA A 221 2.33 4.43 17.18
CA ALA A 221 2.80 5.67 17.82
C ALA A 221 2.40 6.98 17.09
N ILE A 222 2.00 6.91 15.82
CA ILE A 222 1.62 8.11 15.04
C ILE A 222 0.13 8.45 15.15
N GLY A 223 -0.74 7.50 15.51
CA GLY A 223 -2.19 7.66 15.51
C GLY A 223 -2.90 7.00 16.70
N GLU A 224 -2.21 6.84 17.82
CA GLU A 224 -2.68 6.11 18.99
C GLU A 224 -3.98 6.67 19.59
N THR A 225 -4.12 8.00 19.64
CA THR A 225 -5.28 8.67 20.19
C THR A 225 -6.19 9.27 19.12
N PRO A 226 -7.50 9.49 19.41
CA PRO A 226 -8.39 10.21 18.49
C PRO A 226 -7.90 11.60 18.12
N GLU A 227 -7.22 12.27 19.05
CA GLU A 227 -6.66 13.60 18.84
C GLU A 227 -5.48 13.55 17.88
N GLN A 228 -4.53 12.63 18.09
CA GLN A 228 -3.40 12.42 17.19
C GLN A 228 -3.89 12.06 15.79
N HIS A 229 -4.86 11.16 15.66
CA HIS A 229 -5.43 10.81 14.36
C HIS A 229 -6.04 12.02 13.63
N ARG A 230 -6.74 12.90 14.36
CA ARG A 230 -7.26 14.14 13.79
C ARG A 230 -6.14 15.08 13.33
N LYS A 231 -5.06 15.20 14.12
CA LYS A 231 -3.87 16.00 13.76
C LYS A 231 -3.19 15.44 12.52
N LEU A 232 -3.07 14.10 12.39
CA LEU A 232 -2.55 13.45 11.18
C LEU A 232 -3.33 13.85 9.92
N LEU A 233 -4.66 13.80 9.97
CA LEU A 233 -5.51 14.25 8.86
C LEU A 233 -5.29 15.74 8.55
N GLY A 234 -5.08 16.56 9.56
CA GLY A 234 -4.75 17.97 9.42
C GLY A 234 -3.41 18.20 8.70
N ILE A 235 -2.39 17.41 9.04
CA ILE A 235 -1.08 17.49 8.36
C ILE A 235 -1.20 16.99 6.93
N LEU A 236 -1.87 15.87 6.69
CA LEU A 236 -2.09 15.38 5.33
C LEU A 236 -2.78 16.43 4.44
N ASN A 237 -3.76 17.15 5.00
CA ASN A 237 -4.44 18.24 4.28
C ASN A 237 -3.49 19.40 3.91
N ARG A 238 -2.40 19.60 4.64
CA ARG A 238 -1.34 20.60 4.32
C ARG A 238 -0.30 20.06 3.35
N VAL A 239 0.02 18.76 3.41
CA VAL A 239 1.00 18.11 2.53
C VAL A 239 0.43 17.87 1.14
N LEU A 240 -0.85 17.54 1.02
CA LEU A 240 -1.48 17.18 -0.24
C LEU A 240 -1.38 18.26 -1.33
N PRO A 241 -1.56 19.56 -1.05
CA PRO A 241 -1.39 20.64 -2.03
C PRO A 241 0.03 20.75 -2.61
N LEU A 242 1.05 20.22 -1.94
CA LEU A 242 2.41 20.18 -2.47
C LEU A 242 2.54 19.23 -3.68
N TYR A 243 1.62 18.28 -3.81
CA TYR A 243 1.63 17.25 -4.85
C TYR A 243 0.60 17.49 -5.95
N THR A 244 -0.50 18.18 -5.65
CA THR A 244 -1.59 18.30 -6.61
C THR A 244 -2.50 19.49 -6.33
N ASN A 245 -2.94 20.14 -7.40
CA ASN A 245 -3.96 21.18 -7.38
C ASN A 245 -5.39 20.61 -7.57
N LYS A 246 -5.55 19.29 -7.62
CA LYS A 246 -6.87 18.65 -7.74
C LYS A 246 -7.71 18.97 -6.51
N PRO A 247 -8.93 19.53 -6.64
CA PRO A 247 -9.80 19.75 -5.50
C PRO A 247 -10.41 18.42 -5.05
N PHE A 248 -10.16 18.04 -3.81
CA PHE A 248 -10.86 16.93 -3.15
C PHE A 248 -11.98 17.47 -2.29
N SER A 249 -13.16 16.83 -2.33
CA SER A 249 -14.35 17.34 -1.67
C SER A 249 -14.37 17.09 -0.16
N PHE A 250 -13.60 16.13 0.34
CA PHE A 250 -13.53 15.75 1.75
C PHE A 250 -12.29 14.90 2.03
N LEU A 251 -11.66 15.15 3.18
CA LEU A 251 -10.64 14.30 3.78
C LEU A 251 -11.12 13.82 5.15
N GLY A 252 -11.17 12.52 5.35
CA GLY A 252 -11.57 11.93 6.62
C GLY A 252 -10.86 10.61 6.88
N GLY A 253 -11.10 10.04 8.04
CA GLY A 253 -10.50 8.76 8.41
C GLY A 253 -11.22 8.09 9.55
N ALA A 254 -10.81 6.86 9.84
CA ALA A 254 -11.25 6.10 11.00
C ALA A 254 -10.05 5.45 11.67
N ARG A 255 -10.16 5.25 12.98
CA ARG A 255 -9.21 4.45 13.74
C ARG A 255 -9.62 2.98 13.66
N PRO A 256 -8.66 2.05 13.57
CA PRO A 256 -8.94 0.62 13.64
C PRO A 256 -9.52 0.25 15.01
N PHE A 257 -10.08 -0.96 15.12
CA PHE A 257 -10.63 -1.53 16.35
C PHE A 257 -11.80 -0.77 16.99
N THR A 258 -12.37 0.20 16.29
CA THR A 258 -13.66 0.78 16.70
C THR A 258 -14.81 -0.07 16.17
N PRO A 259 -15.97 -0.15 16.87
CA PRO A 259 -17.09 -1.00 16.43
C PRO A 259 -17.55 -0.78 14.99
N ARG A 260 -17.49 0.48 14.52
CA ARG A 260 -17.90 0.85 13.16
C ARG A 260 -16.81 0.61 12.11
N ALA A 261 -15.56 0.42 12.53
CA ALA A 261 -14.41 0.26 11.65
C ALA A 261 -14.05 -1.22 11.43
N PHE A 262 -14.70 -2.16 12.14
CA PHE A 262 -14.37 -3.57 12.09
C PHE A 262 -14.41 -4.14 10.66
N GLU A 263 -15.38 -3.73 9.85
CA GLU A 263 -15.52 -4.18 8.46
C GLU A 263 -14.34 -3.76 7.55
N TYR A 264 -13.56 -2.77 7.99
CA TYR A 264 -12.41 -2.25 7.25
C TYR A 264 -11.08 -2.87 7.71
N LEU A 265 -11.09 -3.61 8.83
CA LEU A 265 -9.86 -4.27 9.32
C LEU A 265 -9.31 -5.27 8.32
N ASP A 266 -10.18 -5.92 7.54
CA ASP A 266 -9.73 -6.84 6.48
C ASP A 266 -8.98 -6.12 5.34
N LEU A 267 -9.22 -4.84 5.12
CA LEU A 267 -8.49 -4.02 4.16
C LEU A 267 -7.16 -3.55 4.75
N LEU A 268 -7.15 -3.17 6.02
CA LEU A 268 -5.94 -2.82 6.76
C LEU A 268 -4.99 -4.02 6.87
N SER A 269 -5.54 -5.20 7.18
CA SER A 269 -4.80 -6.47 7.23
C SER A 269 -4.02 -6.76 5.94
N LEU A 270 -4.50 -6.31 4.77
CA LEU A 270 -3.79 -6.52 3.53
C LEU A 270 -2.46 -5.73 3.49
N ALA A 271 -2.47 -4.52 4.02
CA ALA A 271 -1.25 -3.72 4.17
C ALA A 271 -0.29 -4.34 5.19
N ASP A 272 -0.80 -4.81 6.37
CA ASP A 272 0.00 -5.47 7.40
C ASP A 272 0.72 -6.72 6.86
N ILE A 273 -0.03 -7.64 6.25
CA ILE A 273 0.57 -8.88 5.75
C ILE A 273 1.58 -8.63 4.63
N ALA A 274 1.36 -7.63 3.79
CA ALA A 274 2.32 -7.25 2.76
C ALA A 274 3.58 -6.64 3.39
N ALA A 275 3.44 -5.64 4.28
CA ALA A 275 4.55 -5.00 4.95
C ALA A 275 5.40 -6.01 5.72
N GLY A 276 4.77 -6.84 6.57
CA GLY A 276 5.46 -7.82 7.38
C GLY A 276 6.16 -8.90 6.55
N THR A 277 5.50 -9.44 5.52
CA THR A 277 6.09 -10.48 4.66
C THR A 277 7.27 -9.94 3.87
N ILE A 278 7.15 -8.75 3.27
CA ILE A 278 8.22 -8.14 2.48
C ILE A 278 9.42 -7.80 3.38
N ALA A 279 9.21 -7.17 4.54
CA ALA A 279 10.28 -6.84 5.48
C ALA A 279 11.09 -8.07 5.91
N GLN A 280 10.38 -9.12 6.31
CA GLN A 280 11.00 -10.36 6.77
C GLN A 280 11.75 -11.08 5.64
N THR A 281 11.15 -11.18 4.46
CA THR A 281 11.76 -11.87 3.31
C THR A 281 13.02 -11.16 2.85
N LEU A 282 12.96 -9.84 2.65
CA LEU A 282 14.11 -9.07 2.19
C LEU A 282 15.23 -9.05 3.24
N THR A 283 14.90 -9.00 4.52
CA THR A 283 15.89 -9.13 5.60
C THR A 283 16.55 -10.51 5.59
N SER A 284 15.78 -11.58 5.35
CA SER A 284 16.31 -12.94 5.25
C SER A 284 17.22 -13.10 4.02
N ILE A 285 16.84 -12.53 2.88
CA ILE A 285 17.67 -12.51 1.66
C ILE A 285 18.99 -11.75 1.91
N ASP A 286 18.94 -10.58 2.54
CA ASP A 286 20.12 -9.77 2.85
C ASP A 286 21.09 -10.51 3.78
N THR A 287 20.57 -11.28 4.74
CA THR A 287 21.36 -11.95 5.77
C THR A 287 21.89 -13.31 5.33
N LEU A 288 21.08 -14.09 4.61
CA LEU A 288 21.34 -15.52 4.31
C LEU A 288 21.60 -15.78 2.82
N GLY A 289 21.41 -14.78 1.97
CA GLY A 289 21.36 -14.94 0.52
C GLY A 289 20.01 -15.48 0.04
N GLU A 290 19.73 -15.28 -1.25
CA GLU A 290 18.43 -15.62 -1.85
C GLU A 290 18.11 -17.12 -1.78
N GLU A 291 19.13 -17.98 -1.97
CA GLU A 291 18.94 -19.44 -1.97
C GLU A 291 18.59 -20.00 -0.59
N ASN A 292 19.04 -19.34 0.48
CA ASN A 292 18.87 -19.77 1.86
C ASN A 292 17.83 -18.94 2.62
N ALA A 293 17.15 -18.01 1.94
CA ALA A 293 16.18 -17.13 2.59
C ALA A 293 15.05 -17.94 3.25
N GLN A 294 14.79 -17.63 4.50
CA GLN A 294 13.74 -18.27 5.28
C GLN A 294 12.48 -17.41 5.24
N ILE A 295 11.38 -18.02 4.81
CA ILE A 295 10.07 -17.39 4.76
C ILE A 295 9.23 -17.93 5.91
N LYS A 296 8.60 -17.03 6.67
CA LYS A 296 7.68 -17.39 7.75
C LYS A 296 6.50 -18.19 7.20
N ASP A 297 5.98 -19.12 8.00
CA ASP A 297 4.77 -19.89 7.68
C ASP A 297 3.64 -18.98 7.16
N GLY A 298 3.11 -19.28 5.96
CA GLY A 298 2.09 -18.47 5.29
C GLY A 298 2.63 -17.30 4.46
N GLY A 299 3.86 -16.85 4.68
CA GLY A 299 4.50 -15.82 3.88
C GLY A 299 4.72 -16.23 2.43
N ASP A 300 4.92 -17.53 2.17
CA ASP A 300 5.02 -18.11 0.82
C ASP A 300 3.74 -17.87 0.00
N HIS A 301 2.56 -17.95 0.60
CA HIS A 301 1.30 -17.61 -0.07
C HIS A 301 1.23 -16.14 -0.46
N VAL A 302 1.70 -15.26 0.44
CA VAL A 302 1.73 -13.80 0.16
C VAL A 302 2.73 -13.48 -0.93
N LEU A 303 3.95 -14.03 -0.89
CA LEU A 303 4.96 -13.81 -1.93
C LEU A 303 4.50 -14.29 -3.30
N ARG A 304 3.94 -15.49 -3.39
CA ARG A 304 3.36 -16.00 -4.64
C ARG A 304 2.25 -15.09 -5.16
N TRP A 305 1.40 -14.59 -4.27
CA TRP A 305 0.34 -13.67 -4.62
C TRP A 305 0.88 -12.30 -5.08
N LEU A 306 2.01 -11.82 -4.53
CA LEU A 306 2.68 -10.60 -4.99
C LEU A 306 3.33 -10.73 -6.37
N CYS A 307 3.63 -11.94 -6.84
CA CYS A 307 4.28 -12.17 -8.15
C CYS A 307 3.41 -11.75 -9.35
N HIS A 308 2.12 -11.55 -9.19
CA HIS A 308 1.22 -11.22 -10.30
C HIS A 308 0.18 -10.16 -9.92
N ASN A 309 -0.26 -9.40 -10.92
CA ASN A 309 -1.36 -8.48 -10.81
C ASN A 309 -2.68 -9.15 -11.19
N SER A 310 -3.74 -8.91 -10.42
CA SER A 310 -5.09 -9.29 -10.83
C SER A 310 -5.70 -8.21 -11.75
N ILE A 311 -6.91 -8.51 -12.28
CA ILE A 311 -7.65 -7.54 -13.08
C ILE A 311 -8.02 -6.31 -12.24
N THR A 312 -8.36 -6.50 -10.97
CA THR A 312 -8.86 -5.45 -10.08
C THR A 312 -7.78 -4.86 -9.20
N LEU A 313 -6.99 -5.70 -8.52
CA LEU A 313 -5.96 -5.27 -7.58
C LEU A 313 -4.58 -5.33 -8.23
N LYS A 314 -3.94 -4.17 -8.33
CA LYS A 314 -2.56 -4.03 -8.79
C LYS A 314 -1.61 -4.04 -7.62
N LYS A 315 -0.39 -4.51 -7.83
CA LYS A 315 0.63 -4.63 -6.80
C LYS A 315 1.92 -4.00 -7.30
N PHE A 316 2.52 -3.16 -6.50
CA PHE A 316 3.80 -2.56 -6.82
C PHE A 316 4.65 -2.44 -5.57
N VAL A 317 5.85 -3.01 -5.61
CA VAL A 317 6.85 -2.89 -4.54
C VAL A 317 8.05 -2.15 -5.10
N MET A 318 8.51 -1.12 -4.38
CA MET A 318 9.73 -0.42 -4.72
C MET A 318 10.65 -0.28 -3.49
N THR A 319 11.93 -0.15 -3.75
CA THR A 319 12.93 0.07 -2.71
C THR A 319 13.62 1.41 -2.89
N VAL A 320 14.00 2.00 -1.75
CA VAL A 320 15.01 3.05 -1.65
C VAL A 320 16.15 2.49 -0.80
N LYS A 321 17.31 2.34 -1.39
CA LYS A 321 18.46 1.70 -0.76
C LYS A 321 19.78 2.41 -1.07
N ARG A 322 20.78 2.14 -0.26
CA ARG A 322 22.13 2.60 -0.55
C ARG A 322 22.76 1.70 -1.62
N LEU A 323 23.28 2.34 -2.66
CA LEU A 323 23.98 1.68 -3.76
C LEU A 323 25.44 1.42 -3.38
N PRO A 324 26.17 0.52 -4.11
CA PRO A 324 27.56 0.22 -3.83
C PRO A 324 28.50 1.43 -3.88
N ASN A 325 28.15 2.47 -4.66
CA ASN A 325 28.91 3.73 -4.72
C ASN A 325 28.59 4.69 -3.54
N GLY A 326 27.75 4.27 -2.59
CA GLY A 326 27.35 5.06 -1.42
C GLY A 326 26.17 6.01 -1.65
N GLU A 327 25.74 6.20 -2.88
CA GLU A 327 24.55 7.02 -3.21
C GLU A 327 23.27 6.31 -2.80
N VAL A 328 22.20 7.09 -2.66
CA VAL A 328 20.86 6.56 -2.44
C VAL A 328 20.16 6.43 -3.79
N GLY A 329 19.70 5.24 -4.11
CA GLY A 329 18.93 4.95 -5.33
C GLY A 329 17.60 4.30 -5.03
N CYS A 330 16.71 4.30 -6.02
CA CYS A 330 15.40 3.65 -5.95
C CYS A 330 15.15 2.78 -7.18
N GLY A 331 14.22 1.84 -7.03
CA GLY A 331 13.80 1.00 -8.15
C GLY A 331 12.71 0.02 -7.75
N PRO A 332 12.07 -0.62 -8.74
CA PRO A 332 11.09 -1.67 -8.50
C PRO A 332 11.73 -2.92 -7.88
N ILE A 333 10.94 -3.67 -7.12
CA ILE A 333 11.25 -5.03 -6.68
C ILE A 333 10.21 -5.96 -7.30
N ASP A 334 10.69 -6.96 -8.04
CA ASP A 334 9.88 -8.06 -8.55
C ASP A 334 10.08 -9.32 -7.70
N PHE A 335 8.99 -9.99 -7.41
CA PHE A 335 9.00 -11.35 -6.88
C PHE A 335 8.67 -12.31 -8.02
N GLU A 336 9.51 -13.32 -8.23
CA GLU A 336 9.30 -14.32 -9.27
C GLU A 336 9.00 -15.68 -8.65
N ALA A 337 7.95 -16.32 -9.13
CA ALA A 337 7.62 -17.67 -8.69
C ALA A 337 8.51 -18.67 -9.44
N ARG A 338 9.23 -19.54 -8.73
CA ARG A 338 10.01 -20.64 -9.35
C ARG A 338 9.15 -21.61 -10.13
N THR A 339 7.88 -21.77 -9.77
CA THR A 339 6.90 -22.59 -10.49
C THR A 339 5.91 -21.65 -11.17
N PRO A 340 5.61 -21.83 -12.47
CA PRO A 340 4.61 -21.02 -13.14
C PRO A 340 3.29 -21.01 -12.38
N ILE A 341 2.76 -19.81 -12.11
CA ILE A 341 1.44 -19.64 -11.54
C ILE A 341 0.47 -19.82 -12.71
N ALA A 342 -0.51 -20.70 -12.54
CA ALA A 342 -1.55 -20.86 -13.56
C ALA A 342 -2.27 -19.51 -13.74
N ASP A 343 -2.44 -19.07 -15.00
CA ASP A 343 -3.22 -17.88 -15.35
C ASP A 343 -4.71 -18.16 -15.02
N GLU A 344 -5.07 -17.97 -13.77
CA GLU A 344 -6.45 -18.05 -13.32
C GLU A 344 -7.07 -16.65 -13.38
N LEU A 345 -7.96 -16.44 -14.34
CA LEU A 345 -8.77 -15.23 -14.44
C LEU A 345 -10.03 -15.40 -13.59
N PHE A 346 -10.11 -14.71 -12.44
CA PHE A 346 -11.32 -14.66 -11.63
C PHE A 346 -12.19 -13.47 -12.06
N ILE A 347 -13.35 -13.75 -12.64
CA ILE A 347 -14.37 -12.73 -12.89
C ILE A 347 -15.48 -12.95 -11.87
N PRO A 348 -15.74 -11.97 -10.98
CA PRO A 348 -16.87 -12.05 -10.06
C PRO A 348 -18.18 -12.04 -10.85
N THR A 349 -18.93 -13.12 -10.79
CA THR A 349 -20.22 -13.23 -11.51
C THR A 349 -21.30 -12.27 -11.02
N GLN A 350 -21.11 -11.64 -9.87
CA GLN A 350 -22.06 -10.66 -9.29
C GLN A 350 -21.95 -9.25 -9.88
N LEU A 351 -20.93 -8.95 -10.69
CA LEU A 351 -20.82 -7.64 -11.38
C LEU A 351 -21.60 -7.57 -12.70
N VAL A 352 -22.33 -8.61 -13.06
CA VAL A 352 -23.08 -8.74 -14.34
C VAL A 352 -24.59 -8.64 -14.12
N ARG A 353 -25.05 -8.02 -13.01
CA ARG A 353 -26.48 -7.72 -12.82
C ARG A 353 -26.74 -6.23 -12.73
#